data_06525ed54b64bb3e14167335282aeaef
#
_entry.id   06525ed54b64bb3e14167335282aeaef
#
_cell.length_a   1.000
_cell.length_b   1.000
_cell.length_c   1.000
_cell.angle_alpha   90.00
_cell.angle_beta   90.00
_cell.angle_gamma   90.00
#
_symmetry.space_group_name_H-M   'P 1'
#
loop_
_entity.id
_entity.type
_entity.pdbx_description
1 polymer ?
#
loop_
_entity_poly.entity_id
_entity_poly.type
_entity_poly.pdbx_seq_one_letter_code
_entity_poly.pdbx_strand_id
1 'polypeptide(L)'
;MNQASQVPDSYSEAGSLYRDFRPAYPEKLFRYLAGSCRRKEKAWDVATGNGQAAQGLAKYFKLVHATDPSPSQLKQAISRENIEYRTAAENHPELKKRSIDLICVAQGVHYLNLEKFYQEVNRVLKKYGVLACWNYGLPSVEKGVDECINEF
;
A
#
# COMPACT_ATOMS: atom_id res chain seq x y z
N MET A 1 8.27 -3.36 28.40
CA MET A 1 8.97 -2.32 27.63
C MET A 1 8.78 -2.65 26.16
N ASN A 2 7.83 -1.97 25.51
CA ASN A 2 7.52 -2.18 24.10
C ASN A 2 8.55 -1.43 23.25
N GLN A 3 9.40 -2.17 22.58
CA GLN A 3 10.17 -1.62 21.46
C GLN A 3 9.20 -1.51 20.27
N ALA A 4 8.70 -0.31 20.03
CA ALA A 4 8.15 0.03 18.73
C ALA A 4 9.29 -0.12 17.72
N SER A 5 9.13 -1.01 16.73
CA SER A 5 10.06 -1.16 15.62
C SER A 5 10.15 0.19 14.90
N GLN A 6 11.23 0.92 15.13
CA GLN A 6 11.55 2.11 14.37
C GLN A 6 11.84 1.67 12.93
N VAL A 7 10.94 2.01 12.02
CA VAL A 7 11.21 1.92 10.57
C VAL A 7 12.39 2.85 10.30
N PRO A 8 13.48 2.36 9.69
CA PRO A 8 14.65 3.20 9.42
C PRO A 8 14.25 4.39 8.54
N ASP A 9 14.62 5.58 8.94
CA ASP A 9 14.33 6.85 8.24
C ASP A 9 15.13 7.02 6.93
N SER A 10 15.85 5.96 6.51
CA SER A 10 16.67 5.92 5.28
C SER A 10 15.87 6.14 3.98
N TYR A 11 14.53 6.05 4.05
CA TYR A 11 13.65 6.33 2.91
C TYR A 11 13.27 7.81 2.77
N SER A 12 13.58 8.66 3.75
CA SER A 12 13.15 10.06 3.73
C SER A 12 14.05 10.96 2.87
N GLU A 13 15.35 10.69 2.80
CA GLU A 13 16.32 11.51 2.02
C GLU A 13 16.37 11.11 0.54
N ALA A 14 16.11 9.84 0.21
CA ALA A 14 16.06 9.34 -1.17
C ALA A 14 14.68 9.51 -1.84
N GLY A 15 13.72 10.12 -1.16
CA GLY A 15 12.30 10.06 -1.52
C GLY A 15 11.93 10.63 -2.90
N SER A 16 12.63 11.67 -3.38
CA SER A 16 12.35 12.23 -4.72
C SER A 16 12.93 11.37 -5.83
N LEU A 17 14.18 10.93 -5.68
CA LEU A 17 14.83 10.02 -6.64
C LEU A 17 14.13 8.66 -6.67
N TYR A 18 13.76 8.14 -5.51
CA TYR A 18 13.05 6.86 -5.40
C TYR A 18 11.69 6.87 -6.09
N ARG A 19 10.96 7.99 -6.04
CA ARG A 19 9.67 8.15 -6.74
C ARG A 19 9.83 8.08 -8.25
N ASP A 20 10.85 8.73 -8.80
CA ASP A 20 11.02 8.91 -10.25
C ASP A 20 11.53 7.63 -10.93
N PHE A 21 12.21 6.76 -10.21
CA PHE A 21 12.77 5.50 -10.72
C PHE A 21 11.99 4.24 -10.31
N ARG A 22 10.99 4.34 -9.42
CA ARG A 22 10.20 3.19 -9.03
C ARG A 22 9.25 2.78 -10.15
N PRO A 23 9.26 1.50 -10.58
CA PRO A 23 8.32 1.03 -11.59
C PRO A 23 6.88 1.31 -11.19
N ALA A 24 6.11 1.91 -12.10
CA ALA A 24 4.68 2.11 -11.87
C ALA A 24 3.94 0.76 -11.97
N TYR A 25 2.96 0.54 -11.11
CA TYR A 25 2.11 -0.63 -11.24
C TYR A 25 1.27 -0.55 -12.53
N PRO A 26 1.19 -1.64 -13.31
CA PRO A 26 0.43 -1.63 -14.55
C PRO A 26 -1.07 -1.42 -14.28
N GLU A 27 -1.74 -0.66 -15.11
CA GLU A 27 -3.18 -0.40 -14.96
C GLU A 27 -4.03 -1.67 -14.99
N LYS A 28 -3.56 -2.70 -15.71
CA LYS A 28 -4.21 -4.03 -15.74
C LYS A 28 -4.37 -4.64 -14.35
N LEU A 29 -3.42 -4.40 -13.43
CA LEU A 29 -3.51 -4.87 -12.04
C LEU A 29 -4.72 -4.25 -11.35
N PHE A 30 -4.87 -2.94 -11.38
CA PHE A 30 -5.96 -2.24 -10.71
C PHE A 30 -7.33 -2.59 -11.32
N ARG A 31 -7.38 -2.76 -12.62
CA ARG A 31 -8.58 -3.23 -13.33
C ARG A 31 -8.98 -4.63 -12.87
N TYR A 32 -8.03 -5.54 -12.76
CA TYR A 32 -8.24 -6.90 -12.26
C TYR A 32 -8.74 -6.89 -10.82
N LEU A 33 -8.08 -6.14 -9.92
CA LEU A 33 -8.49 -6.03 -8.52
C LEU A 33 -9.90 -5.47 -8.38
N ALA A 34 -10.20 -4.40 -9.11
CA ALA A 34 -11.53 -3.80 -9.11
C ALA A 34 -12.59 -4.76 -9.71
N GLY A 35 -12.23 -5.54 -10.73
CA GLY A 35 -13.08 -6.57 -11.33
C GLY A 35 -13.39 -7.72 -10.37
N SER A 36 -12.49 -8.03 -9.45
CA SER A 36 -12.66 -9.06 -8.42
C SER A 36 -13.61 -8.63 -7.29
N CYS A 37 -13.89 -7.32 -7.16
CA CYS A 37 -14.77 -6.79 -6.14
C CYS A 37 -16.22 -6.71 -6.62
N ARG A 38 -17.18 -7.15 -5.77
CA ARG A 38 -18.63 -7.02 -6.06
C ARG A 38 -19.09 -5.57 -6.11
N ARG A 39 -18.48 -4.70 -5.33
CA ARG A 39 -18.74 -3.26 -5.27
C ARG A 39 -17.41 -2.51 -5.29
N LYS A 40 -17.45 -1.25 -5.68
CA LYS A 40 -16.29 -0.36 -5.81
C LYS A 40 -16.52 0.93 -5.03
N GLU A 41 -17.08 0.80 -3.82
CA GLU A 41 -17.38 1.95 -2.98
C GLU A 41 -16.12 2.43 -2.27
N LYS A 42 -15.43 1.52 -1.56
CA LYS A 42 -14.28 1.87 -0.73
C LYS A 42 -13.14 0.87 -0.87
N ALA A 43 -11.94 1.37 -1.08
CA ALA A 43 -10.70 0.63 -0.94
C ALA A 43 -9.85 1.15 0.22
N TRP A 44 -8.98 0.33 0.76
CA TRP A 44 -7.98 0.73 1.74
C TRP A 44 -6.60 0.24 1.29
N ASP A 45 -5.68 1.18 1.08
CA ASP A 45 -4.28 0.95 0.73
C ASP A 45 -3.44 1.11 1.99
N VAL A 46 -2.90 -0.02 2.48
CA VAL A 46 -2.14 -0.11 3.73
C VAL A 46 -0.66 -0.07 3.42
N ALA A 47 0.11 0.68 4.19
CA ALA A 47 1.52 0.99 3.91
C ALA A 47 1.67 1.60 2.50
N THR A 48 0.87 2.65 2.26
CA THR A 48 0.71 3.28 0.94
C THR A 48 1.97 3.99 0.44
N GLY A 49 2.89 4.33 1.35
CA GLY A 49 4.06 5.13 1.04
C GLY A 49 3.64 6.50 0.47
N ASN A 50 4.17 6.85 -0.69
CA ASN A 50 3.81 8.07 -1.42
C ASN A 50 2.50 7.94 -2.24
N GLY A 51 1.68 6.91 -2.01
CA GLY A 51 0.35 6.79 -2.60
C GLY A 51 0.28 6.17 -4.00
N GLN A 52 1.31 5.50 -4.48
CA GLN A 52 1.35 4.98 -5.85
C GLN A 52 0.22 3.98 -6.13
N ALA A 53 -0.06 3.04 -5.22
CA ALA A 53 -1.16 2.10 -5.36
C ALA A 53 -2.51 2.80 -5.17
N ALA A 54 -2.63 3.70 -4.18
CA ALA A 54 -3.83 4.50 -3.96
C ALA A 54 -4.27 5.27 -5.22
N GLN A 55 -3.32 5.89 -5.95
CA GLN A 55 -3.61 6.58 -7.22
C GLN A 55 -4.20 5.65 -8.29
N GLY A 56 -3.69 4.42 -8.38
CA GLY A 56 -4.21 3.41 -9.28
C GLY A 56 -5.62 2.97 -8.92
N LEU A 57 -5.87 2.72 -7.62
CA LEU A 57 -7.18 2.33 -7.08
C LEU A 57 -8.23 3.44 -7.23
N ALA A 58 -7.84 4.69 -7.07
CA ALA A 58 -8.74 5.84 -7.16
C ALA A 58 -9.40 6.02 -8.54
N LYS A 59 -8.89 5.37 -9.57
CA LYS A 59 -9.54 5.31 -10.89
C LYS A 59 -10.79 4.42 -10.90
N TYR A 60 -10.91 3.51 -9.94
CA TYR A 60 -11.94 2.46 -9.94
C TYR A 60 -12.85 2.50 -8.71
N PHE A 61 -12.40 3.05 -7.58
CA PHE A 61 -13.16 3.13 -6.34
C PHE A 61 -13.64 4.55 -6.08
N LYS A 62 -14.82 4.69 -5.48
CA LYS A 62 -15.38 6.00 -5.13
C LYS A 62 -14.54 6.71 -4.07
N LEU A 63 -13.98 5.95 -3.13
CA LEU A 63 -13.14 6.47 -2.07
C LEU A 63 -11.99 5.47 -1.79
N VAL A 64 -10.79 5.99 -1.65
CA VAL A 64 -9.61 5.24 -1.23
C VAL A 64 -9.09 5.82 0.07
N HIS A 65 -9.09 5.02 1.13
CA HIS A 65 -8.34 5.32 2.34
C HIS A 65 -6.90 4.85 2.10
N ALA A 66 -5.92 5.69 2.36
CA ALA A 66 -4.51 5.39 2.14
C ALA A 66 -3.73 5.69 3.42
N THR A 67 -3.12 4.68 4.03
CA THR A 67 -2.45 4.83 5.32
C THR A 67 -0.99 4.43 5.25
N ASP A 68 -0.16 5.20 5.94
CA ASP A 68 1.26 4.90 6.14
C ASP A 68 1.70 5.41 7.51
N PRO A 69 2.59 4.70 8.23
CA PRO A 69 3.12 5.18 9.52
C PRO A 69 4.05 6.38 9.35
N SER A 70 4.58 6.64 8.16
CA SER A 70 5.53 7.72 7.86
C SER A 70 4.83 8.97 7.33
N PRO A 71 4.73 10.06 8.11
CA PRO A 71 4.20 11.33 7.61
C PRO A 71 5.02 11.92 6.46
N SER A 72 6.32 11.63 6.40
CA SER A 72 7.21 12.10 5.33
C SER A 72 6.87 11.47 3.98
N GLN A 73 6.48 10.19 3.96
CA GLN A 73 5.98 9.53 2.77
C GLN A 73 4.66 10.14 2.30
N LEU A 74 3.71 10.33 3.22
CA LEU A 74 2.40 10.91 2.90
C LEU A 74 2.48 12.33 2.36
N LYS A 75 3.45 13.15 2.81
CA LYS A 75 3.68 14.51 2.28
C LYS A 75 4.08 14.52 0.81
N GLN A 76 4.64 13.43 0.30
CA GLN A 76 5.02 13.28 -1.11
C GLN A 76 3.89 12.73 -1.97
N ALA A 77 2.78 12.32 -1.36
CA ALA A 77 1.65 11.73 -2.04
C ALA A 77 0.90 12.79 -2.88
N ILE A 78 0.46 12.37 -4.07
CA ILE A 78 -0.32 13.23 -4.95
C ILE A 78 -1.75 13.30 -4.40
N SER A 79 -2.22 14.52 -4.10
CA SER A 79 -3.58 14.75 -3.66
C SER A 79 -4.58 14.43 -4.78
N ARG A 80 -5.71 13.80 -4.41
CA ARG A 80 -6.84 13.53 -5.29
C ARG A 80 -8.13 13.56 -4.47
N GLU A 81 -9.23 14.06 -5.02
CA GLU A 81 -10.48 14.27 -4.30
C GLU A 81 -11.05 13.02 -3.61
N ASN A 82 -10.80 11.85 -4.21
CA ASN A 82 -11.28 10.57 -3.71
C ASN A 82 -10.19 9.72 -3.02
N ILE A 83 -9.10 10.34 -2.54
CA ILE A 83 -8.10 9.68 -1.71
C ILE A 83 -7.97 10.41 -0.37
N GLU A 84 -8.15 9.69 0.72
CA GLU A 84 -7.93 10.17 2.07
C GLU A 84 -6.63 9.59 2.63
N TYR A 85 -5.59 10.43 2.72
CA TYR A 85 -4.31 10.04 3.31
C TYR A 85 -4.32 10.25 4.83
N ARG A 86 -3.87 9.25 5.58
CA ARG A 86 -3.79 9.32 7.05
C ARG A 86 -2.56 8.60 7.59
N THR A 87 -1.97 9.16 8.62
CA THR A 87 -0.90 8.48 9.37
C THR A 87 -1.51 7.38 10.23
N ALA A 88 -1.28 6.14 9.84
CA ALA A 88 -1.64 4.94 10.59
C ALA A 88 -0.81 3.76 10.08
N ALA A 89 -0.56 2.80 10.96
CA ALA A 89 0.11 1.54 10.59
C ALA A 89 -0.89 0.49 10.10
N GLU A 90 -0.93 -0.68 10.74
CA GLU A 90 -1.77 -1.82 10.36
C GLU A 90 -3.23 -1.75 10.82
N ASN A 91 -3.62 -0.69 11.50
CA ASN A 91 -4.99 -0.48 11.97
C ASN A 91 -5.51 0.90 11.57
N HIS A 92 -6.81 1.02 11.41
CA HIS A 92 -7.47 2.27 11.08
C HIS A 92 -8.80 2.38 11.84
N PRO A 93 -8.78 2.85 13.10
CA PRO A 93 -9.93 2.80 14.00
C PRO A 93 -11.16 3.56 13.50
N GLU A 94 -10.97 4.54 12.63
CA GLU A 94 -12.10 5.31 12.05
C GLU A 94 -12.85 4.55 10.95
N LEU A 95 -12.27 3.48 10.38
CA LEU A 95 -12.97 2.66 9.41
C LEU A 95 -14.09 1.86 10.12
N LYS A 96 -15.29 1.94 9.57
CA LYS A 96 -16.44 1.20 10.08
C LYS A 96 -16.27 -0.30 9.82
N LYS A 97 -16.80 -1.14 10.71
CA LYS A 97 -16.86 -2.57 10.55
C LYS A 97 -17.56 -2.92 9.21
N ARG A 98 -16.99 -3.85 8.45
CA ARG A 98 -17.53 -4.34 7.17
C ARG A 98 -17.87 -3.25 6.18
N SER A 99 -16.98 -2.28 6.03
CA SER A 99 -17.19 -1.12 5.14
C SER A 99 -16.30 -1.10 3.90
N ILE A 100 -15.24 -1.90 3.85
CA ILE A 100 -14.23 -1.90 2.80
C ILE A 100 -14.49 -3.02 1.80
N ASP A 101 -14.41 -2.72 0.51
CA ASP A 101 -14.60 -3.66 -0.60
C ASP A 101 -13.27 -4.32 -1.01
N LEU A 102 -12.16 -3.55 -0.97
CA LEU A 102 -10.81 -4.01 -1.25
C LEU A 102 -9.84 -3.48 -0.20
N ILE A 103 -9.03 -4.36 0.36
CA ILE A 103 -7.82 -3.97 1.10
C ILE A 103 -6.62 -4.39 0.26
N CYS A 104 -5.64 -3.51 0.11
CA CYS A 104 -4.40 -3.88 -0.55
C CYS A 104 -3.16 -3.49 0.26
N VAL A 105 -2.09 -4.24 0.06
CA VAL A 105 -0.74 -3.96 0.56
C VAL A 105 0.23 -4.15 -0.62
N ALA A 106 0.80 -3.04 -1.07
CA ALA A 106 1.74 -3.02 -2.19
C ALA A 106 3.17 -2.87 -1.68
N GLN A 107 4.00 -3.92 -1.75
CA GLN A 107 5.41 -3.90 -1.31
C GLN A 107 5.62 -3.59 0.19
N GLY A 108 4.58 -3.72 1.03
CA GLY A 108 4.64 -3.26 2.42
C GLY A 108 4.33 -4.34 3.46
N VAL A 109 3.93 -5.54 3.06
CA VAL A 109 3.42 -6.57 3.99
C VAL A 109 4.44 -6.99 5.06
N HIS A 110 5.73 -6.98 4.73
CA HIS A 110 6.82 -7.35 5.62
C HIS A 110 7.12 -6.32 6.73
N TYR A 111 6.55 -5.11 6.63
CA TYR A 111 6.66 -4.07 7.66
C TYR A 111 5.49 -4.11 8.67
N LEU A 112 4.43 -4.89 8.39
CA LEU A 112 3.24 -4.92 9.21
C LEU A 112 3.35 -5.91 10.38
N ASN A 113 2.75 -5.58 11.51
CA ASN A 113 2.38 -6.57 12.49
C ASN A 113 1.21 -7.38 11.95
N LEU A 114 1.49 -8.57 11.43
CA LEU A 114 0.51 -9.39 10.70
C LEU A 114 -0.69 -9.77 11.58
N GLU A 115 -0.49 -10.03 12.88
CA GLU A 115 -1.58 -10.37 13.79
C GLU A 115 -2.58 -9.22 13.89
N LYS A 116 -2.12 -8.02 14.20
CA LYS A 116 -2.96 -6.82 14.27
C LYS A 116 -3.58 -6.49 12.91
N PHE A 117 -2.82 -6.63 11.84
CA PHE A 117 -3.30 -6.39 10.48
C PHE A 117 -4.47 -7.32 10.14
N TYR A 118 -4.35 -8.63 10.35
CA TYR A 118 -5.44 -9.56 10.05
C TYR A 118 -6.65 -9.39 10.98
N GLN A 119 -6.46 -8.99 12.24
CA GLN A 119 -7.57 -8.61 13.11
C GLN A 119 -8.36 -7.43 12.52
N GLU A 120 -7.64 -6.41 12.03
CA GLU A 120 -8.27 -5.25 11.41
C GLU A 120 -8.91 -5.57 10.06
N VAL A 121 -8.26 -6.36 9.21
CA VAL A 121 -8.84 -6.90 7.97
C VAL A 121 -10.18 -7.57 8.25
N ASN A 122 -10.23 -8.50 9.21
CA ASN A 122 -11.46 -9.20 9.60
C ASN A 122 -12.55 -8.25 10.11
N ARG A 123 -12.17 -7.15 10.74
CA ARG A 123 -13.10 -6.15 11.25
C ARG A 123 -13.72 -5.31 10.14
N VAL A 124 -12.89 -4.79 9.21
CA VAL A 124 -13.32 -3.75 8.27
C VAL A 124 -13.73 -4.29 6.90
N LEU A 125 -13.20 -5.45 6.49
CA LEU A 125 -13.50 -6.04 5.18
C LEU A 125 -14.95 -6.54 5.13
N LYS A 126 -15.67 -6.27 4.05
CA LYS A 126 -17.00 -6.80 3.79
C LYS A 126 -16.95 -8.32 3.59
N LYS A 127 -18.10 -9.02 3.76
CA LYS A 127 -18.22 -10.48 3.65
C LYS A 127 -17.62 -11.05 2.34
N TYR A 128 -17.69 -10.31 1.26
CA TYR A 128 -17.15 -10.69 -0.05
C TYR A 128 -16.13 -9.66 -0.55
N GLY A 129 -15.49 -8.97 0.39
CA GLY A 129 -14.41 -8.08 0.09
C GLY A 129 -13.15 -8.85 -0.26
N VAL A 130 -12.23 -8.18 -0.93
CA VAL A 130 -10.97 -8.76 -1.42
C VAL A 130 -9.81 -8.24 -0.59
N LEU A 131 -8.92 -9.12 -0.17
CA LEU A 131 -7.60 -8.76 0.33
C LEU A 131 -6.58 -9.11 -0.75
N ALA A 132 -5.76 -8.14 -1.15
CA ALA A 132 -4.71 -8.31 -2.15
C ALA A 132 -3.36 -7.82 -1.61
N CYS A 133 -2.39 -8.69 -1.56
CA CYS A 133 -1.01 -8.35 -1.23
C CYS A 133 -0.13 -8.72 -2.41
N TRP A 134 0.77 -7.82 -2.81
CA TRP A 134 1.73 -8.14 -3.85
C TRP A 134 3.10 -7.58 -3.55
N ASN A 135 4.08 -8.29 -4.05
CA ASN A 135 5.48 -7.94 -3.96
C ASN A 135 6.16 -8.28 -5.29
N TYR A 136 7.18 -7.56 -5.65
CA TYR A 136 8.09 -7.93 -6.72
C TYR A 136 9.49 -8.14 -6.13
N GLY A 137 10.22 -9.11 -6.65
CA GLY A 137 11.61 -9.36 -6.30
C GLY A 137 12.57 -8.39 -7.00
N LEU A 138 13.84 -8.59 -6.82
CA LEU A 138 14.87 -7.90 -7.58
C LEU A 138 14.65 -8.16 -9.07
N PRO A 139 14.76 -7.14 -9.94
CA PRO A 139 14.67 -7.33 -11.37
C PRO A 139 15.84 -8.19 -11.85
N SER A 140 15.59 -9.13 -12.75
CA SER A 140 16.64 -9.78 -13.50
C SER A 140 16.81 -9.03 -14.84
N VAL A 141 18.01 -8.57 -15.12
CA VAL A 141 18.32 -7.76 -16.31
C VAL A 141 19.22 -8.55 -17.24
N GLU A 142 20.46 -8.81 -16.81
CA GLU A 142 21.44 -9.65 -17.49
C GLU A 142 22.47 -10.14 -16.46
N LYS A 143 23.18 -11.21 -16.79
CA LYS A 143 24.04 -11.92 -15.84
C LYS A 143 25.04 -11.02 -15.11
N GLY A 144 25.72 -10.12 -15.78
CA GLY A 144 26.73 -9.23 -15.18
C GLY A 144 26.12 -8.18 -14.23
N VAL A 145 24.94 -7.67 -14.58
CA VAL A 145 24.20 -6.71 -13.74
C VAL A 145 23.57 -7.42 -12.54
N ASP A 146 23.01 -8.61 -12.76
CA ASP A 146 22.38 -9.41 -11.70
C ASP A 146 23.41 -9.87 -10.66
N GLU A 147 24.65 -10.20 -11.09
CA GLU A 147 25.76 -10.50 -10.19
C GLU A 147 26.10 -9.31 -9.29
N CYS A 148 26.23 -8.10 -9.83
CA CYS A 148 26.46 -6.88 -9.04
C CYS A 148 25.31 -6.60 -8.07
N ILE A 149 24.06 -6.78 -8.47
CA ILE A 149 22.88 -6.53 -7.60
C ILE A 149 22.84 -7.52 -6.43
N ASN A 150 23.26 -8.77 -6.64
CA ASN A 150 23.24 -9.82 -5.61
C ASN A 150 24.42 -9.75 -4.64
N GLU A 151 25.45 -8.94 -4.91
CA GLU A 151 26.58 -8.70 -4.02
C GLU A 151 26.30 -7.60 -2.97
N PHE A 152 25.22 -6.83 -3.11
CA PHE A 152 24.75 -5.83 -2.16
C PHE A 152 23.62 -6.39 -1.26
#